data_5ab82d64e3c9a3878d36dd516643e4b7
#
_entry.id   5ab82d64e3c9a3878d36dd516643e4b7
#
_cell.length_a   1.000
_cell.length_b   1.000
_cell.length_c   1.000
_cell.angle_alpha   90.00
_cell.angle_beta   90.00
_cell.angle_gamma   90.00
#
_symmetry.space_group_name_H-M   'P 1'
#
loop_
_entity.id
_entity.type
_entity.pdbx_description
1 polymer ?
#
loop_
_entity_poly.entity_id
_entity_poly.type
_entity_poly.pdbx_seq_one_letter_code
_entity_poly.pdbx_strand_id
1 'polypeptide(L)'
;MKKEKILVLNFGGQYDQLIVRRVREMGVYAELHECDTNLSEINLDNLAGIILTGGPQSVNDSESPKADSKIFDLGVPVLGICYGHQYINYVNGGTIETPNLAEYGKTDLKVDKESCLFKDIPEESIIWMNHKDRVKDLAEGFRATASTANTDVAAMENTDRSLYSVQFHPEVVHSEYGQKILENFVLGICKAEKTWKMKDFAKEIIAEIKEKYQGEKMICGLSGGVDSSVAATIVSKAIGDNLQCIFVDHGLLRKDEAKSVMETYKGLGLNVKMVDKSKEFLDLLKGESDPETKRKIIGNHFVEVFEEEAKKIGGANYLVQGTIYPDVIESGKDKASVIKSHHNVGGLPEDMDFKGLVEPLRLLFKDEVRALGEEIGVPHDMVWRQPFPGPGLAIRVIGDITEDKLRIVRETDAILREEVKNFGLNEKIWQYFTVWTPIKTVGVKGDARSYDNVVAVRAVTSTDAMTVEAANLPYELMQKLSNRMINEVEGVGRIVYDITSKPPGTIEWE
;
A
#
# COMPACT_ATOMS: atom_id res chain seq x y z
N MET A 1 10.91 -5.60 -24.64
CA MET A 1 11.79 -4.39 -24.75
C MET A 1 12.62 -4.30 -23.50
N LYS A 2 13.92 -3.97 -23.63
CA LYS A 2 14.76 -3.74 -22.45
C LYS A 2 14.28 -2.46 -21.76
N LYS A 3 13.68 -2.58 -20.58
CA LYS A 3 13.17 -1.43 -19.82
C LYS A 3 14.33 -0.77 -19.09
N GLU A 4 14.51 0.52 -19.32
CA GLU A 4 15.41 1.33 -18.50
C GLU A 4 14.87 1.43 -17.08
N LYS A 5 15.77 1.44 -16.10
CA LYS A 5 15.40 1.46 -14.70
C LYS A 5 16.25 2.38 -13.84
N ILE A 6 15.65 2.83 -12.76
CA ILE A 6 16.33 3.50 -11.65
C ILE A 6 16.50 2.49 -10.51
N LEU A 7 17.74 2.32 -10.06
CA LEU A 7 18.05 1.52 -8.87
C LEU A 7 17.94 2.44 -7.65
N VAL A 8 17.14 2.05 -6.68
CA VAL A 8 17.02 2.75 -5.39
C VAL A 8 17.68 1.90 -4.32
N LEU A 9 18.68 2.44 -3.63
CA LEU A 9 19.40 1.78 -2.55
C LEU A 9 18.90 2.28 -1.19
N ASN A 10 18.39 1.36 -0.37
CA ASN A 10 17.78 1.63 0.92
C ASN A 10 18.83 1.69 2.04
N PHE A 11 18.94 2.84 2.70
CA PHE A 11 19.76 3.04 3.89
C PHE A 11 18.96 3.00 5.20
N GLY A 12 17.75 2.41 5.17
CA GLY A 12 16.87 2.25 6.33
C GLY A 12 15.94 3.44 6.57
N GLY A 13 15.76 4.31 5.58
CA GLY A 13 14.85 5.44 5.65
C GLY A 13 13.38 5.03 5.63
N GLN A 14 12.52 5.87 6.22
CA GLN A 14 11.07 5.62 6.24
C GLN A 14 10.35 5.98 4.93
N TYR A 15 11.02 6.65 3.98
CA TYR A 15 10.44 7.11 2.70
C TYR A 15 11.00 6.37 1.48
N ASP A 16 11.68 5.24 1.68
CA ASP A 16 12.33 4.45 0.63
C ASP A 16 11.34 4.01 -0.48
N GLN A 17 10.21 3.43 -0.08
CA GLN A 17 9.16 3.01 -1.00
C GLN A 17 8.50 4.20 -1.73
N LEU A 18 8.42 5.34 -1.05
CA LEU A 18 7.84 6.55 -1.65
C LEU A 18 8.71 7.08 -2.78
N ILE A 19 10.05 7.00 -2.66
CA ILE A 19 10.99 7.36 -3.74
C ILE A 19 10.72 6.46 -4.97
N VAL A 20 10.66 5.14 -4.80
CA VAL A 20 10.36 4.20 -5.89
C VAL A 20 9.04 4.53 -6.56
N ARG A 21 8.00 4.79 -5.76
CA ARG A 21 6.67 5.15 -6.24
C ARG A 21 6.70 6.44 -7.06
N ARG A 22 7.39 7.49 -6.57
CA ARG A 22 7.53 8.76 -7.31
C ARG A 22 8.19 8.60 -8.67
N VAL A 23 9.22 7.74 -8.77
CA VAL A 23 9.86 7.42 -10.05
C VAL A 23 8.90 6.69 -10.98
N ARG A 24 8.15 5.71 -10.48
CA ARG A 24 7.17 4.94 -11.28
C ARG A 24 5.98 5.78 -11.74
N GLU A 25 5.53 6.75 -10.93
CA GLU A 25 4.50 7.72 -11.31
C GLU A 25 4.93 8.57 -12.55
N MET A 26 6.24 8.74 -12.78
CA MET A 26 6.77 9.39 -13.99
C MET A 26 6.76 8.47 -15.23
N GLY A 27 6.41 7.20 -15.07
CA GLY A 27 6.43 6.18 -16.12
C GLY A 27 7.79 5.52 -16.33
N VAL A 28 8.70 5.60 -15.37
CA VAL A 28 10.01 4.94 -15.37
C VAL A 28 10.03 3.82 -14.34
N TYR A 29 10.52 2.63 -14.71
CA TYR A 29 10.62 1.53 -13.78
C TYR A 29 11.70 1.81 -12.71
N ALA A 30 11.40 1.50 -11.46
CA ALA A 30 12.36 1.58 -10.36
C ALA A 30 12.23 0.35 -9.45
N GLU A 31 13.33 -0.08 -8.90
CA GLU A 31 13.40 -1.20 -7.94
C GLU A 31 14.20 -0.80 -6.70
N LEU A 32 13.79 -1.32 -5.54
CA LEU A 32 14.42 -1.08 -4.25
C LEU A 32 15.27 -2.28 -3.85
N HIS A 33 16.51 -2.02 -3.46
CA HIS A 33 17.41 -3.01 -2.87
C HIS A 33 18.02 -2.44 -1.58
N GLU A 34 18.39 -3.30 -0.64
CA GLU A 34 19.15 -2.88 0.54
C GLU A 34 20.53 -2.38 0.09
N CYS A 35 21.06 -1.35 0.76
CA CYS A 35 22.30 -0.70 0.34
C CYS A 35 23.53 -1.63 0.36
N ASP A 36 23.51 -2.66 1.21
CA ASP A 36 24.55 -3.68 1.36
C ASP A 36 24.40 -4.87 0.42
N THR A 37 23.38 -4.87 -0.44
CA THR A 37 23.18 -5.92 -1.45
C THR A 37 24.37 -5.96 -2.40
N ASN A 38 24.94 -7.15 -2.60
CA ASN A 38 26.04 -7.32 -3.51
C ASN A 38 25.64 -6.95 -4.95
N LEU A 39 26.39 -6.09 -5.61
CA LEU A 39 26.09 -5.66 -6.99
C LEU A 39 26.00 -6.80 -7.98
N SER A 40 26.68 -7.94 -7.72
CA SER A 40 26.56 -9.14 -8.56
C SER A 40 25.21 -9.85 -8.47
N GLU A 41 24.42 -9.57 -7.44
CA GLU A 41 23.07 -10.09 -7.24
C GLU A 41 21.99 -9.20 -7.86
N ILE A 42 22.36 -7.96 -8.21
CA ILE A 42 21.47 -6.98 -8.83
C ILE A 42 21.64 -7.07 -10.35
N ASN A 43 20.54 -7.25 -11.06
CA ASN A 43 20.60 -7.10 -12.51
C ASN A 43 20.83 -5.63 -12.86
N LEU A 44 21.99 -5.29 -13.39
CA LEU A 44 22.36 -3.92 -13.78
C LEU A 44 22.06 -3.60 -15.27
N ASP A 45 21.42 -4.52 -15.99
CA ASP A 45 21.04 -4.27 -17.38
C ASP A 45 20.07 -3.09 -17.49
N ASN A 46 20.37 -2.19 -18.42
CA ASN A 46 19.60 -0.96 -18.71
C ASN A 46 19.43 -0.01 -17.49
N LEU A 47 20.40 0.01 -16.61
CA LEU A 47 20.45 0.96 -15.51
C LEU A 47 20.62 2.38 -16.06
N ALA A 48 19.64 3.27 -15.81
CA ALA A 48 19.67 4.66 -16.23
C ALA A 48 20.22 5.60 -15.13
N GLY A 49 20.05 5.23 -13.87
CA GLY A 49 20.53 6.02 -12.73
C GLY A 49 20.32 5.30 -11.39
N ILE A 50 20.90 5.87 -10.34
CA ILE A 50 20.83 5.34 -8.97
C ILE A 50 20.32 6.43 -8.04
N ILE A 51 19.46 6.08 -7.08
CA ILE A 51 19.04 6.95 -5.98
C ILE A 51 19.44 6.30 -4.66
N LEU A 52 20.14 7.04 -3.81
CA LEU A 52 20.49 6.65 -2.43
C LEU A 52 19.51 7.31 -1.49
N THR A 53 18.81 6.50 -0.67
CA THR A 53 17.73 7.01 0.19
C THR A 53 18.24 7.71 1.45
N GLY A 54 17.32 8.25 2.24
CA GLY A 54 17.58 8.65 3.62
C GLY A 54 17.85 7.44 4.53
N GLY A 55 18.31 7.71 5.75
CA GLY A 55 18.56 6.71 6.78
C GLY A 55 18.58 7.35 8.17
N PRO A 56 18.35 6.56 9.24
CA PRO A 56 18.24 7.07 10.62
C PRO A 56 19.59 7.28 11.30
N GLN A 57 20.67 6.75 10.73
CA GLN A 57 22.00 6.73 11.38
C GLN A 57 22.89 7.89 10.88
N SER A 58 23.99 8.12 11.60
CA SER A 58 25.05 9.04 11.14
C SER A 58 26.05 8.31 10.25
N VAL A 59 26.49 8.93 9.17
CA VAL A 59 27.55 8.35 8.29
C VAL A 59 28.89 8.23 9.01
N ASN A 60 29.08 8.96 10.12
CA ASN A 60 30.28 8.91 10.96
C ASN A 60 30.32 7.69 11.87
N ASP A 61 29.20 6.99 12.06
CA ASP A 61 29.15 5.81 12.92
C ASP A 61 29.75 4.60 12.20
N SER A 62 30.50 3.77 12.92
CA SER A 62 31.17 2.58 12.36
C SER A 62 30.16 1.54 11.83
N GLU A 63 29.03 1.42 12.50
CA GLU A 63 27.94 0.46 12.19
C GLU A 63 26.91 1.03 11.20
N SER A 64 27.13 2.23 10.66
CA SER A 64 26.18 2.83 9.73
C SER A 64 26.11 2.06 8.41
N PRO A 65 24.94 2.01 7.76
CA PRO A 65 24.77 1.31 6.51
C PRO A 65 25.64 1.93 5.39
N LYS A 66 26.28 1.07 4.61
CA LYS A 66 27.20 1.47 3.54
C LYS A 66 26.87 0.68 2.27
N ALA A 67 26.90 1.36 1.14
CA ALA A 67 26.81 0.71 -0.16
C ALA A 67 28.21 0.36 -0.71
N ASP A 68 28.26 -0.57 -1.64
CA ASP A 68 29.50 -0.83 -2.39
C ASP A 68 29.90 0.44 -3.16
N SER A 69 31.12 0.94 -2.91
CA SER A 69 31.63 2.16 -3.55
C SER A 69 31.67 2.06 -5.08
N LYS A 70 31.68 0.86 -5.64
CA LYS A 70 31.61 0.64 -7.10
C LYS A 70 30.36 1.18 -7.76
N ILE A 71 29.29 1.50 -6.99
CA ILE A 71 28.09 2.16 -7.54
C ILE A 71 28.43 3.49 -8.22
N PHE A 72 29.45 4.19 -7.74
CA PHE A 72 29.91 5.45 -8.31
C PHE A 72 30.76 5.30 -9.58
N ASP A 73 31.15 4.07 -9.93
CA ASP A 73 31.96 3.74 -11.10
C ASP A 73 31.14 3.09 -12.22
N LEU A 74 29.82 2.93 -12.02
CA LEU A 74 28.92 2.30 -13.01
C LEU A 74 28.64 3.20 -14.23
N GLY A 75 29.09 4.46 -14.21
CA GLY A 75 28.94 5.39 -15.33
C GLY A 75 27.52 5.93 -15.53
N VAL A 76 26.65 5.81 -14.52
CA VAL A 76 25.29 6.37 -14.52
C VAL A 76 25.16 7.46 -13.46
N PRO A 77 24.23 8.43 -13.64
CA PRO A 77 24.00 9.46 -12.64
C PRO A 77 23.54 8.89 -11.29
N VAL A 78 23.99 9.51 -10.19
CA VAL A 78 23.61 9.15 -8.82
C VAL A 78 23.00 10.36 -8.12
N LEU A 79 21.85 10.17 -7.46
CA LEU A 79 21.20 11.14 -6.59
C LEU A 79 21.19 10.64 -5.14
N GLY A 80 21.77 11.41 -4.21
CA GLY A 80 21.67 11.15 -2.76
C GLY A 80 20.58 11.99 -2.11
N ILE A 81 19.73 11.37 -1.28
CA ILE A 81 18.67 12.05 -0.53
C ILE A 81 18.95 11.89 0.97
N CYS A 82 19.00 12.98 1.72
CA CYS A 82 19.18 13.03 3.17
C CYS A 82 20.45 12.28 3.62
N TYR A 83 20.35 11.05 4.17
CA TYR A 83 21.53 10.24 4.45
C TYR A 83 22.39 10.00 3.19
N GLY A 84 21.76 9.71 2.06
CA GLY A 84 22.46 9.55 0.77
C GLY A 84 23.25 10.80 0.34
N HIS A 85 22.76 12.00 0.67
CA HIS A 85 23.50 13.25 0.46
C HIS A 85 24.78 13.29 1.30
N GLN A 86 24.66 13.00 2.58
CA GLN A 86 25.80 12.94 3.50
C GLN A 86 26.78 11.83 3.10
N TYR A 87 26.27 10.67 2.71
CA TYR A 87 27.06 9.53 2.28
C TYR A 87 27.90 9.84 1.04
N ILE A 88 27.31 10.47 0.01
CA ILE A 88 28.06 10.89 -1.20
C ILE A 88 29.22 11.83 -0.81
N ASN A 89 28.97 12.83 0.04
CA ASN A 89 30.02 13.74 0.48
C ASN A 89 31.13 13.00 1.25
N TYR A 90 30.75 12.16 2.20
CA TYR A 90 31.66 11.43 3.06
C TYR A 90 32.60 10.48 2.30
N VAL A 91 32.07 9.67 1.39
CA VAL A 91 32.88 8.69 0.62
C VAL A 91 33.80 9.36 -0.40
N ASN A 92 33.53 10.62 -0.77
CA ASN A 92 34.38 11.41 -1.66
C ASN A 92 35.38 12.30 -0.90
N GLY A 93 35.46 12.17 0.44
CA GLY A 93 36.49 12.85 1.27
C GLY A 93 36.04 14.16 1.91
N GLY A 94 34.76 14.51 1.81
CA GLY A 94 34.18 15.63 2.54
C GLY A 94 33.87 15.26 4.01
N THR A 95 33.47 16.24 4.80
CA THR A 95 33.20 16.05 6.23
C THR A 95 31.71 16.28 6.57
N ILE A 96 31.25 15.57 7.59
CA ILE A 96 29.89 15.67 8.15
C ILE A 96 29.99 16.07 9.60
N GLU A 97 29.15 17.01 10.04
CA GLU A 97 29.06 17.45 11.43
C GLU A 97 27.66 17.22 12.00
N THR A 98 27.61 17.07 13.31
CA THR A 98 26.36 17.04 14.09
C THR A 98 26.20 18.38 14.80
N PRO A 99 25.45 19.34 14.25
CA PRO A 99 25.23 20.64 14.88
C PRO A 99 24.33 20.54 16.12
N ASN A 100 24.33 21.61 16.93
CA ASN A 100 23.42 21.69 18.07
C ASN A 100 21.95 21.87 17.69
N LEU A 101 21.66 22.40 16.50
CA LEU A 101 20.32 22.60 15.96
C LEU A 101 20.11 21.64 14.78
N ALA A 102 19.12 20.78 14.91
CA ALA A 102 18.63 19.93 13.86
C ALA A 102 17.53 20.66 13.04
N GLU A 103 17.29 20.26 11.80
CA GLU A 103 16.21 20.79 10.99
C GLU A 103 15.12 19.76 10.77
N TYR A 104 13.91 20.10 11.19
CA TYR A 104 12.71 19.25 11.07
C TYR A 104 11.54 20.06 10.54
N GLY A 105 10.78 19.47 9.61
CA GLY A 105 9.56 20.05 9.08
C GLY A 105 9.76 20.96 7.89
N LYS A 106 8.82 21.88 7.68
CA LYS A 106 8.84 22.84 6.56
C LYS A 106 9.93 23.87 6.75
N THR A 107 10.76 24.02 5.71
CA THR A 107 11.91 24.92 5.72
C THR A 107 12.01 25.63 4.38
N ASP A 108 12.40 26.92 4.39
CA ASP A 108 12.64 27.70 3.18
C ASP A 108 13.97 27.30 2.55
N LEU A 109 13.94 26.93 1.28
CA LEU A 109 15.08 26.56 0.47
C LEU A 109 15.42 27.69 -0.52
N LYS A 110 16.68 28.02 -0.64
CA LYS A 110 17.20 28.87 -1.71
C LYS A 110 18.07 28.05 -2.64
N VAL A 111 17.75 28.05 -3.95
CA VAL A 111 18.43 27.24 -4.96
C VAL A 111 19.27 28.06 -5.93
N ASP A 112 20.35 27.46 -6.41
CA ASP A 112 21.12 27.96 -7.57
C ASP A 112 20.44 27.48 -8.86
N LYS A 113 19.96 28.41 -9.67
CA LYS A 113 19.28 28.15 -10.95
C LYS A 113 20.19 27.62 -12.07
N GLU A 114 21.49 27.65 -11.90
CA GLU A 114 22.43 27.07 -12.87
C GLU A 114 22.50 25.54 -12.76
N SER A 115 22.07 24.97 -11.63
CA SER A 115 22.00 23.52 -11.48
C SER A 115 20.86 22.90 -12.30
N CYS A 116 21.19 21.87 -13.08
CA CYS A 116 20.19 21.09 -13.84
C CYS A 116 19.15 20.44 -12.95
N LEU A 117 19.52 20.13 -11.70
CA LEU A 117 18.58 19.51 -10.72
C LEU A 117 17.44 20.48 -10.36
N PHE A 118 17.70 21.79 -10.35
CA PHE A 118 16.72 22.83 -10.01
C PHE A 118 16.15 23.56 -11.22
N LYS A 119 16.25 22.96 -12.41
CA LYS A 119 15.65 23.51 -13.62
C LYS A 119 14.15 23.72 -13.44
N ASP A 120 13.66 24.90 -13.83
CA ASP A 120 12.24 25.32 -13.75
C ASP A 120 11.68 25.33 -12.30
N ILE A 121 12.53 25.47 -11.29
CA ILE A 121 12.17 25.64 -9.88
C ILE A 121 12.36 27.13 -9.49
N PRO A 122 11.43 27.74 -8.71
CA PRO A 122 11.65 29.07 -8.15
C PRO A 122 12.94 29.16 -7.33
N GLU A 123 13.54 30.36 -7.26
CA GLU A 123 14.74 30.56 -6.44
C GLU A 123 14.52 30.26 -4.97
N GLU A 124 13.29 30.51 -4.48
CA GLU A 124 12.85 30.21 -3.13
C GLU A 124 11.63 29.30 -3.17
N SER A 125 11.62 28.27 -2.32
CA SER A 125 10.52 27.30 -2.20
C SER A 125 10.53 26.66 -0.82
N ILE A 126 9.42 25.98 -0.45
CA ILE A 126 9.30 25.23 0.79
C ILE A 126 9.66 23.76 0.55
N ILE A 127 10.52 23.22 1.40
CA ILE A 127 10.91 21.81 1.41
C ILE A 127 10.70 21.18 2.79
N TRP A 128 10.77 19.85 2.85
CA TRP A 128 10.68 19.09 4.07
C TRP A 128 12.05 18.61 4.52
N MET A 129 12.50 19.10 5.67
CA MET A 129 13.71 18.65 6.34
C MET A 129 13.40 17.63 7.42
N ASN A 130 14.29 16.65 7.59
CA ASN A 130 14.24 15.66 8.65
C ASN A 130 15.65 15.11 8.92
N HIS A 131 16.53 15.94 9.44
CA HIS A 131 17.92 15.55 9.68
C HIS A 131 18.53 16.25 10.89
N LYS A 132 19.52 15.57 11.47
CA LYS A 132 20.37 16.09 12.54
C LYS A 132 21.76 16.45 12.02
N ASP A 133 22.37 15.53 11.27
CA ASP A 133 23.69 15.71 10.66
C ASP A 133 23.61 16.49 9.35
N ARG A 134 24.66 17.24 9.03
CA ARG A 134 24.77 18.03 7.80
C ARG A 134 26.19 18.00 7.23
N VAL A 135 26.31 18.29 5.95
CA VAL A 135 27.62 18.51 5.30
C VAL A 135 28.26 19.75 5.91
N LYS A 136 29.53 19.58 6.35
CA LYS A 136 30.35 20.66 6.86
C LYS A 136 31.30 21.17 5.79
N ASP A 137 32.20 20.32 5.31
CA ASP A 137 33.13 20.65 4.25
C ASP A 137 32.82 19.79 3.01
N LEU A 138 32.69 20.42 1.87
CA LEU A 138 32.48 19.75 0.59
C LEU A 138 33.69 18.91 0.18
N ALA A 139 33.43 17.74 -0.39
CA ALA A 139 34.46 16.98 -1.08
C ALA A 139 35.00 17.73 -2.32
N GLU A 140 36.23 17.41 -2.72
CA GLU A 140 36.88 18.03 -3.88
C GLU A 140 36.04 17.81 -5.17
N GLY A 141 35.88 18.87 -5.94
CA GLY A 141 35.11 18.86 -7.19
C GLY A 141 33.58 18.98 -7.00
N PHE A 142 33.08 19.08 -5.77
CA PHE A 142 31.67 19.39 -5.52
C PHE A 142 31.45 20.90 -5.34
N ARG A 143 30.25 21.35 -5.71
CA ARG A 143 29.77 22.71 -5.40
C ARG A 143 28.40 22.62 -4.70
N ALA A 144 28.13 23.56 -3.79
CA ALA A 144 26.81 23.72 -3.21
C ALA A 144 25.85 24.31 -4.25
N THR A 145 24.62 23.79 -4.31
CA THR A 145 23.58 24.22 -5.26
C THR A 145 22.29 24.65 -4.59
N ALA A 146 22.16 24.45 -3.27
CA ALA A 146 21.08 25.01 -2.48
C ALA A 146 21.49 25.18 -1.01
N SER A 147 20.81 26.10 -0.32
CA SER A 147 21.01 26.37 1.12
C SER A 147 19.68 26.67 1.82
N THR A 148 19.69 26.51 3.15
CA THR A 148 18.65 27.01 4.06
C THR A 148 19.25 28.00 5.06
N ALA A 149 18.44 28.50 5.99
CA ALA A 149 18.95 29.38 7.04
C ALA A 149 19.96 28.69 7.99
N ASN A 150 19.92 27.36 8.13
CA ASN A 150 20.75 26.60 9.05
C ASN A 150 21.66 25.58 8.36
N THR A 151 21.49 25.35 7.06
CA THR A 151 22.28 24.37 6.28
C THR A 151 22.83 25.04 5.03
N ASP A 152 24.13 25.34 5.04
CA ASP A 152 24.82 26.00 3.90
C ASP A 152 24.87 25.12 2.66
N VAL A 153 24.88 23.78 2.84
CA VAL A 153 24.91 22.79 1.77
C VAL A 153 23.65 21.92 1.84
N ALA A 154 22.49 22.50 1.50
CA ALA A 154 21.24 21.77 1.42
C ALA A 154 21.11 20.94 0.12
N ALA A 155 21.95 21.23 -0.88
CA ALA A 155 22.17 20.41 -2.06
C ALA A 155 23.57 20.63 -2.59
N MET A 156 24.11 19.62 -3.27
CA MET A 156 25.42 19.72 -3.93
C MET A 156 25.47 18.86 -5.21
N GLU A 157 26.39 19.19 -6.08
CA GLU A 157 26.62 18.42 -7.31
C GLU A 157 28.11 18.37 -7.69
N ASN A 158 28.46 17.28 -8.35
CA ASN A 158 29.69 17.14 -9.13
C ASN A 158 29.30 16.68 -10.54
N THR A 159 29.18 17.60 -11.48
CA THR A 159 28.67 17.34 -12.84
C THR A 159 29.61 16.48 -13.66
N ASP A 160 30.92 16.56 -13.43
CA ASP A 160 31.93 15.77 -14.15
C ASP A 160 31.77 14.25 -13.84
N ARG A 161 31.33 13.95 -12.62
CA ARG A 161 31.06 12.57 -12.18
C ARG A 161 29.58 12.20 -12.18
N SER A 162 28.70 13.08 -12.60
CA SER A 162 27.24 12.90 -12.58
C SER A 162 26.70 12.56 -11.19
N LEU A 163 27.25 13.18 -10.13
CA LEU A 163 26.82 13.01 -8.75
C LEU A 163 26.02 14.22 -8.29
N TYR A 164 24.83 13.98 -7.79
CA TYR A 164 23.88 15.00 -7.33
C TYR A 164 23.34 14.59 -5.96
N SER A 165 23.00 15.56 -5.12
CA SER A 165 22.37 15.21 -3.84
C SER A 165 21.62 16.37 -3.20
N VAL A 166 20.64 16.03 -2.37
CA VAL A 166 19.80 16.94 -1.59
C VAL A 166 19.69 16.47 -0.14
N GLN A 167 19.78 17.39 0.82
CA GLN A 167 19.63 17.08 2.25
C GLN A 167 18.16 16.88 2.65
N PHE A 168 17.24 17.49 1.95
CA PHE A 168 15.80 17.43 2.18
C PHE A 168 15.15 16.25 1.45
N HIS A 169 13.86 16.03 1.71
CA HIS A 169 13.07 14.94 1.14
C HIS A 169 12.18 15.44 -0.02
N PRO A 170 12.62 15.32 -1.28
CA PRO A 170 11.82 15.72 -2.45
C PRO A 170 10.63 14.78 -2.69
N GLU A 171 10.67 13.55 -2.18
CA GLU A 171 9.65 12.52 -2.38
C GLU A 171 8.34 12.80 -1.62
N VAL A 172 8.39 13.60 -0.53
CA VAL A 172 7.21 13.86 0.29
C VAL A 172 6.40 15.05 -0.23
N VAL A 173 5.09 15.02 -0.05
CA VAL A 173 4.14 16.05 -0.53
C VAL A 173 4.35 17.44 0.07
N HIS A 174 5.07 17.53 1.18
CA HIS A 174 5.37 18.80 1.87
C HIS A 174 6.50 19.60 1.18
N SER A 175 7.27 18.98 0.28
CA SER A 175 8.24 19.64 -0.57
C SER A 175 7.52 20.12 -1.84
N GLU A 176 7.26 21.43 -1.95
CA GLU A 176 6.39 22.03 -2.99
C GLU A 176 6.77 21.63 -4.42
N TYR A 177 8.07 21.59 -4.73
CA TYR A 177 8.59 21.22 -6.05
C TYR A 177 9.36 19.88 -6.02
N GLY A 178 9.15 19.07 -5.00
CA GLY A 178 9.89 17.83 -4.82
C GLY A 178 9.75 16.87 -6.00
N GLN A 179 8.54 16.69 -6.52
CA GLN A 179 8.29 15.87 -7.71
C GLN A 179 9.05 16.40 -8.94
N LYS A 180 9.14 17.73 -9.11
CA LYS A 180 9.86 18.35 -10.23
C LYS A 180 11.37 18.14 -10.12
N ILE A 181 11.92 18.18 -8.91
CA ILE A 181 13.34 17.86 -8.66
C ILE A 181 13.65 16.42 -9.07
N LEU A 182 12.81 15.48 -8.66
CA LEU A 182 12.94 14.06 -9.05
C LEU A 182 12.78 13.88 -10.57
N GLU A 183 11.85 14.59 -11.22
CA GLU A 183 11.72 14.59 -12.70
C GLU A 183 12.98 15.12 -13.38
N ASN A 184 13.55 16.22 -12.89
CA ASN A 184 14.78 16.77 -13.44
C ASN A 184 15.94 15.77 -13.36
N PHE A 185 16.03 15.01 -12.26
CA PHE A 185 17.01 13.94 -12.16
C PHE A 185 16.69 12.77 -13.10
N VAL A 186 15.51 12.15 -12.96
CA VAL A 186 15.16 10.91 -13.66
C VAL A 186 15.05 11.12 -15.18
N LEU A 187 14.29 12.13 -15.61
CA LEU A 187 14.01 12.37 -17.03
C LEU A 187 15.01 13.34 -17.68
N GLY A 188 15.53 14.28 -16.91
CA GLY A 188 16.47 15.29 -17.42
C GLY A 188 17.92 14.82 -17.41
N ILE A 189 18.44 14.42 -16.27
CA ILE A 189 19.84 14.04 -16.06
C ILE A 189 20.09 12.59 -16.49
N CYS A 190 19.30 11.63 -15.96
CA CYS A 190 19.39 10.21 -16.33
C CYS A 190 18.88 9.95 -17.75
N LYS A 191 18.03 10.83 -18.28
CA LYS A 191 17.37 10.70 -19.60
C LYS A 191 16.57 9.40 -19.74
N ALA A 192 16.04 8.88 -18.63
CA ALA A 192 15.31 7.63 -18.61
C ALA A 192 14.01 7.73 -19.43
N GLU A 193 13.71 6.68 -20.20
CA GLU A 193 12.53 6.63 -21.04
C GLU A 193 11.28 6.19 -20.25
N LYS A 194 10.12 6.79 -20.57
CA LYS A 194 8.83 6.48 -19.97
C LYS A 194 8.24 5.16 -20.51
N THR A 195 8.84 4.04 -20.14
CA THR A 195 8.46 2.70 -20.62
C THR A 195 7.62 1.90 -19.64
N TRP A 196 7.48 2.37 -18.39
CA TRP A 196 6.67 1.70 -17.37
C TRP A 196 5.20 2.04 -17.53
N LYS A 197 4.45 1.17 -18.25
CA LYS A 197 3.02 1.34 -18.53
C LYS A 197 2.28 0.04 -18.20
N MET A 198 1.16 0.13 -17.48
CA MET A 198 0.39 -1.04 -17.04
C MET A 198 -0.14 -1.88 -18.19
N LYS A 199 -0.49 -1.25 -19.32
CA LYS A 199 -0.92 -1.95 -20.56
C LYS A 199 0.16 -2.88 -21.12
N ASP A 200 1.41 -2.44 -21.11
CA ASP A 200 2.53 -3.23 -21.62
C ASP A 200 2.94 -4.30 -20.59
N PHE A 201 2.95 -3.95 -19.30
CA PHE A 201 3.14 -4.90 -18.21
C PHE A 201 2.11 -6.04 -18.25
N ALA A 202 0.82 -5.72 -18.49
CA ALA A 202 -0.24 -6.73 -18.61
C ALA A 202 0.07 -7.76 -19.69
N LYS A 203 0.50 -7.31 -20.86
CA LYS A 203 0.84 -8.21 -22.00
C LYS A 203 2.04 -9.10 -21.67
N GLU A 204 3.08 -8.50 -21.09
CA GLU A 204 4.32 -9.18 -20.75
C GLU A 204 4.09 -10.26 -19.68
N ILE A 205 3.41 -9.93 -18.57
CA ILE A 205 3.17 -10.89 -17.48
C ILE A 205 2.24 -12.03 -17.91
N ILE A 206 1.22 -11.75 -18.73
CA ILE A 206 0.35 -12.80 -19.30
C ILE A 206 1.15 -13.74 -20.22
N ALA A 207 2.04 -13.19 -21.05
CA ALA A 207 2.88 -13.99 -21.95
C ALA A 207 3.88 -14.85 -21.16
N GLU A 208 4.52 -14.27 -20.16
CA GLU A 208 5.47 -14.97 -19.26
C GLU A 208 4.79 -16.13 -18.53
N ILE A 209 3.63 -15.91 -17.93
CA ILE A 209 2.87 -16.95 -17.23
C ILE A 209 2.47 -18.05 -18.21
N LYS A 210 1.99 -17.68 -19.41
CA LYS A 210 1.60 -18.64 -20.43
C LYS A 210 2.76 -19.52 -20.89
N GLU A 211 3.95 -18.94 -21.08
CA GLU A 211 5.14 -19.67 -21.50
C GLU A 211 5.66 -20.60 -20.38
N LYS A 212 5.79 -20.05 -19.16
CA LYS A 212 6.39 -20.75 -18.02
C LYS A 212 5.53 -21.89 -17.49
N TYR A 213 4.21 -21.75 -17.55
CA TYR A 213 3.26 -22.65 -16.88
C TYR A 213 2.30 -23.34 -17.85
N GLN A 214 2.71 -23.57 -19.08
CA GLN A 214 1.87 -24.20 -20.09
C GLN A 214 1.40 -25.61 -19.65
N GLY A 215 0.07 -25.81 -19.62
CA GLY A 215 -0.55 -27.08 -19.21
C GLY A 215 -0.62 -27.35 -17.70
N GLU A 216 -0.03 -26.48 -16.87
CA GLU A 216 -0.10 -26.61 -15.42
C GLU A 216 -1.47 -26.15 -14.89
N LYS A 217 -1.97 -26.82 -13.86
CA LYS A 217 -3.19 -26.45 -13.15
C LYS A 217 -2.86 -25.61 -11.92
N MET A 218 -3.65 -24.56 -11.71
CA MET A 218 -3.47 -23.62 -10.62
C MET A 218 -4.75 -23.40 -9.83
N ILE A 219 -4.62 -23.05 -8.57
CA ILE A 219 -5.73 -22.58 -7.72
C ILE A 219 -5.46 -21.17 -7.21
N CYS A 220 -6.55 -20.43 -6.98
CA CYS A 220 -6.51 -19.09 -6.44
C CYS A 220 -7.60 -18.91 -5.40
N GLY A 221 -7.24 -18.46 -4.19
CA GLY A 221 -8.21 -17.99 -3.20
C GLY A 221 -8.66 -16.57 -3.53
N LEU A 222 -9.96 -16.37 -3.67
CA LEU A 222 -10.55 -15.06 -3.92
C LEU A 222 -11.14 -14.49 -2.63
N SER A 223 -10.66 -13.34 -2.20
CA SER A 223 -11.17 -12.62 -1.02
C SER A 223 -12.26 -11.58 -1.37
N GLY A 224 -12.59 -11.42 -2.65
CA GLY A 224 -13.41 -10.30 -3.13
C GLY A 224 -12.63 -8.96 -3.18
N GLY A 225 -11.36 -8.94 -2.79
CA GLY A 225 -10.48 -7.78 -2.90
C GLY A 225 -9.90 -7.58 -4.30
N VAL A 226 -9.39 -6.36 -4.58
CA VAL A 226 -8.84 -6.02 -5.90
C VAL A 226 -7.64 -6.88 -6.28
N ASP A 227 -6.71 -7.15 -5.34
CA ASP A 227 -5.46 -7.83 -5.63
C ASP A 227 -5.68 -9.28 -6.08
N SER A 228 -6.45 -10.06 -5.30
CA SER A 228 -6.80 -11.43 -5.67
C SER A 228 -7.59 -11.49 -6.99
N SER A 229 -8.46 -10.51 -7.23
CA SER A 229 -9.26 -10.44 -8.46
C SER A 229 -8.41 -10.12 -9.69
N VAL A 230 -7.48 -9.17 -9.58
CA VAL A 230 -6.54 -8.80 -10.66
C VAL A 230 -5.57 -9.96 -10.93
N ALA A 231 -5.00 -10.58 -9.88
CA ALA A 231 -4.12 -11.73 -10.02
C ALA A 231 -4.81 -12.90 -10.73
N ALA A 232 -6.02 -13.26 -10.29
CA ALA A 232 -6.80 -14.33 -10.91
C ALA A 232 -7.15 -14.00 -12.38
N THR A 233 -7.50 -12.76 -12.69
CA THR A 233 -7.82 -12.34 -14.06
C THR A 233 -6.62 -12.43 -14.99
N ILE A 234 -5.43 -12.01 -14.53
CA ILE A 234 -4.16 -12.16 -15.29
C ILE A 234 -3.88 -13.62 -15.59
N VAL A 235 -3.92 -14.47 -14.55
CA VAL A 235 -3.61 -15.89 -14.69
C VAL A 235 -4.66 -16.59 -15.56
N SER A 236 -5.95 -16.29 -15.40
CA SER A 236 -7.02 -16.82 -16.26
C SER A 236 -6.82 -16.45 -17.74
N LYS A 237 -6.38 -15.21 -18.03
CA LYS A 237 -6.04 -14.81 -19.41
C LYS A 237 -4.83 -15.56 -19.97
N ALA A 238 -3.92 -16.04 -19.15
CA ALA A 238 -2.73 -16.79 -19.54
C ALA A 238 -3.01 -18.28 -19.77
N ILE A 239 -3.74 -18.95 -18.85
CA ILE A 239 -3.90 -20.40 -18.82
C ILE A 239 -5.36 -20.89 -18.93
N GLY A 240 -6.32 -19.97 -19.01
CA GLY A 240 -7.75 -20.29 -19.21
C GLY A 240 -8.31 -21.19 -18.09
N ASP A 241 -8.99 -22.25 -18.49
CA ASP A 241 -9.69 -23.20 -17.60
C ASP A 241 -8.76 -23.98 -16.65
N ASN A 242 -7.45 -23.89 -16.85
CA ASN A 242 -6.48 -24.49 -15.92
C ASN A 242 -6.37 -23.72 -14.58
N LEU A 243 -6.96 -22.52 -14.48
CA LEU A 243 -7.12 -21.81 -13.21
C LEU A 243 -8.47 -22.13 -12.59
N GLN A 244 -8.48 -22.70 -11.39
CA GLN A 244 -9.66 -22.84 -10.55
C GLN A 244 -9.60 -21.85 -9.39
N CYS A 245 -10.61 -21.01 -9.26
CA CYS A 245 -10.73 -20.06 -8.15
C CYS A 245 -11.66 -20.60 -7.08
N ILE A 246 -11.39 -20.29 -5.81
CA ILE A 246 -12.20 -20.62 -4.65
C ILE A 246 -12.58 -19.31 -3.95
N PHE A 247 -13.88 -19.07 -3.80
CA PHE A 247 -14.42 -17.98 -3.01
C PHE A 247 -15.18 -18.54 -1.82
N VAL A 248 -14.74 -18.20 -0.59
CA VAL A 248 -15.34 -18.66 0.65
C VAL A 248 -16.27 -17.61 1.21
N ASP A 249 -17.56 -17.93 1.37
CA ASP A 249 -18.48 -17.14 2.17
C ASP A 249 -18.41 -17.59 3.63
N HIS A 250 -17.77 -16.81 4.46
CA HIS A 250 -17.60 -17.05 5.89
C HIS A 250 -18.72 -16.43 6.75
N GLY A 251 -19.80 -15.94 6.13
CA GLY A 251 -20.91 -15.34 6.85
C GLY A 251 -20.66 -13.97 7.49
N LEU A 252 -19.49 -13.37 7.25
CA LEU A 252 -19.09 -12.07 7.79
C LEU A 252 -18.94 -11.01 6.69
N LEU A 253 -19.48 -11.29 5.51
CA LEU A 253 -19.50 -10.39 4.37
C LEU A 253 -20.59 -9.31 4.55
N ARG A 254 -20.44 -8.21 3.81
CA ARG A 254 -21.46 -7.15 3.71
C ARG A 254 -22.76 -7.69 3.11
N LYS A 255 -23.83 -6.89 3.19
CA LYS A 255 -25.11 -7.22 2.57
C LYS A 255 -24.93 -7.47 1.07
N ASP A 256 -25.44 -8.61 0.58
CA ASP A 256 -25.42 -9.05 -0.83
C ASP A 256 -24.03 -9.12 -1.49
N GLU A 257 -22.96 -9.05 -0.70
CA GLU A 257 -21.60 -9.01 -1.21
C GLU A 257 -21.18 -10.26 -1.95
N ALA A 258 -21.43 -11.45 -1.40
CA ALA A 258 -21.11 -12.72 -2.04
C ALA A 258 -21.76 -12.82 -3.44
N LYS A 259 -23.04 -12.44 -3.54
CA LYS A 259 -23.76 -12.44 -4.80
C LYS A 259 -23.15 -11.49 -5.82
N SER A 260 -22.92 -10.24 -5.41
CA SER A 260 -22.34 -9.19 -6.29
C SER A 260 -20.93 -9.57 -6.79
N VAL A 261 -20.11 -10.12 -5.91
CA VAL A 261 -18.74 -10.57 -6.25
C VAL A 261 -18.78 -11.73 -7.24
N MET A 262 -19.67 -12.73 -7.03
CA MET A 262 -19.82 -13.86 -7.94
C MET A 262 -20.34 -13.46 -9.31
N GLU A 263 -21.27 -12.51 -9.38
CA GLU A 263 -21.75 -11.94 -10.66
C GLU A 263 -20.60 -11.25 -11.43
N THR A 264 -19.76 -10.50 -10.73
CA THR A 264 -18.58 -9.85 -11.31
C THR A 264 -17.58 -10.88 -11.84
N TYR A 265 -17.25 -11.91 -11.06
CA TYR A 265 -16.32 -12.95 -11.49
C TYR A 265 -16.83 -13.75 -12.70
N LYS A 266 -18.14 -14.00 -12.75
CA LYS A 266 -18.78 -14.61 -13.93
C LYS A 266 -18.64 -13.71 -15.17
N GLY A 267 -18.81 -12.40 -14.99
CA GLY A 267 -18.58 -11.41 -16.07
C GLY A 267 -17.15 -11.37 -16.59
N LEU A 268 -16.16 -11.67 -15.74
CA LEU A 268 -14.75 -11.79 -16.09
C LEU A 268 -14.38 -13.14 -16.72
N GLY A 269 -15.30 -14.10 -16.78
CA GLY A 269 -15.04 -15.45 -17.27
C GLY A 269 -14.19 -16.31 -16.36
N LEU A 270 -14.10 -15.97 -15.08
CA LEU A 270 -13.35 -16.77 -14.09
C LEU A 270 -14.12 -18.04 -13.71
N ASN A 271 -13.38 -19.17 -13.64
CA ASN A 271 -13.92 -20.41 -13.12
C ASN A 271 -13.87 -20.39 -11.60
N VAL A 272 -14.97 -19.98 -10.94
CA VAL A 272 -15.03 -19.77 -9.48
C VAL A 272 -15.98 -20.76 -8.84
N LYS A 273 -15.48 -21.51 -7.87
CA LYS A 273 -16.27 -22.31 -6.95
C LYS A 273 -16.57 -21.49 -5.69
N MET A 274 -17.82 -21.16 -5.46
CA MET A 274 -18.25 -20.56 -4.20
C MET A 274 -18.49 -21.66 -3.15
N VAL A 275 -17.96 -21.46 -1.95
CA VAL A 275 -18.09 -22.37 -0.81
C VAL A 275 -18.74 -21.60 0.33
N ASP A 276 -19.97 -21.98 0.69
CA ASP A 276 -20.67 -21.39 1.84
C ASP A 276 -20.31 -22.16 3.12
N LYS A 277 -19.59 -21.49 4.00
CA LYS A 277 -19.17 -21.95 5.33
C LYS A 277 -19.68 -21.01 6.44
N SER A 278 -20.64 -20.15 6.10
CA SER A 278 -21.14 -19.10 7.00
C SER A 278 -21.53 -19.65 8.38
N LYS A 279 -22.23 -20.79 8.41
CA LYS A 279 -22.65 -21.42 9.68
C LYS A 279 -21.45 -21.90 10.50
N GLU A 280 -20.45 -22.53 9.88
CA GLU A 280 -19.27 -23.06 10.57
C GLU A 280 -18.46 -21.91 11.23
N PHE A 281 -18.23 -20.82 10.49
CA PHE A 281 -17.53 -19.65 11.05
C PHE A 281 -18.31 -19.00 12.19
N LEU A 282 -19.62 -18.84 12.06
CA LEU A 282 -20.45 -18.25 13.12
C LEU A 282 -20.51 -19.13 14.37
N ASP A 283 -20.57 -20.46 14.21
CA ASP A 283 -20.54 -21.40 15.32
C ASP A 283 -19.18 -21.36 16.07
N LEU A 284 -18.06 -21.24 15.36
CA LEU A 284 -16.71 -21.09 15.94
C LEU A 284 -16.53 -19.76 16.69
N LEU A 285 -17.19 -18.70 16.23
CA LEU A 285 -17.10 -17.36 16.84
C LEU A 285 -18.10 -17.14 17.98
N LYS A 286 -18.93 -18.12 18.27
CA LYS A 286 -19.98 -17.98 19.27
C LYS A 286 -19.43 -17.72 20.67
N GLY A 287 -19.81 -16.56 21.24
CA GLY A 287 -19.38 -16.13 22.57
C GLY A 287 -17.95 -15.54 22.63
N GLU A 288 -17.24 -15.47 21.50
CA GLU A 288 -15.92 -14.84 21.45
C GLU A 288 -16.06 -13.32 21.32
N SER A 289 -15.40 -12.58 22.20
CA SER A 289 -15.42 -11.13 22.26
C SER A 289 -14.07 -10.47 22.11
N ASP A 290 -12.97 -11.23 22.22
CA ASP A 290 -11.62 -10.70 22.02
C ASP A 290 -11.30 -10.54 20.53
N PRO A 291 -10.92 -9.33 20.06
CA PRO A 291 -10.69 -9.06 18.65
C PRO A 291 -9.58 -9.90 18.02
N GLU A 292 -8.49 -10.13 18.74
CA GLU A 292 -7.37 -10.90 18.22
C GLU A 292 -7.69 -12.39 18.12
N THR A 293 -8.46 -12.90 19.07
CA THR A 293 -8.98 -14.28 19.04
C THR A 293 -9.95 -14.46 17.88
N LYS A 294 -10.87 -13.51 17.64
CA LYS A 294 -11.74 -13.52 16.45
C LYS A 294 -10.94 -13.60 15.16
N ARG A 295 -9.90 -12.75 15.02
CA ARG A 295 -9.01 -12.74 13.84
C ARG A 295 -8.32 -14.07 13.60
N LYS A 296 -7.79 -14.68 14.68
CA LYS A 296 -7.11 -15.99 14.63
C LYS A 296 -8.06 -17.11 14.23
N ILE A 297 -9.25 -17.17 14.83
CA ILE A 297 -10.27 -18.17 14.50
C ILE A 297 -10.64 -18.08 13.02
N ILE A 298 -10.94 -16.86 12.54
CA ILE A 298 -11.34 -16.64 11.14
C ILE A 298 -10.20 -16.99 10.19
N GLY A 299 -8.99 -16.51 10.47
CA GLY A 299 -7.83 -16.75 9.63
C GLY A 299 -7.46 -18.22 9.51
N ASN A 300 -7.38 -18.93 10.64
CA ASN A 300 -7.05 -20.36 10.66
C ASN A 300 -8.11 -21.19 9.93
N HIS A 301 -9.38 -20.98 10.26
CA HIS A 301 -10.45 -21.74 9.62
C HIS A 301 -10.61 -21.44 8.13
N PHE A 302 -10.30 -20.19 7.70
CA PHE A 302 -10.27 -19.85 6.27
C PHE A 302 -9.22 -20.69 5.53
N VAL A 303 -8.01 -20.85 6.09
CA VAL A 303 -6.95 -21.69 5.52
C VAL A 303 -7.38 -23.14 5.44
N GLU A 304 -7.95 -23.70 6.53
CA GLU A 304 -8.45 -25.08 6.57
C GLU A 304 -9.50 -25.34 5.48
N VAL A 305 -10.50 -24.46 5.35
CA VAL A 305 -11.54 -24.55 4.32
C VAL A 305 -10.94 -24.46 2.91
N PHE A 306 -10.00 -23.55 2.71
CA PHE A 306 -9.32 -23.40 1.42
C PHE A 306 -8.54 -24.67 1.04
N GLU A 307 -7.77 -25.23 1.97
CA GLU A 307 -7.02 -26.47 1.78
C GLU A 307 -7.93 -27.66 1.49
N GLU A 308 -9.02 -27.81 2.25
CA GLU A 308 -10.01 -28.85 2.03
C GLU A 308 -10.60 -28.79 0.60
N GLU A 309 -10.98 -27.60 0.15
CA GLU A 309 -11.54 -27.39 -1.17
C GLU A 309 -10.51 -27.54 -2.29
N ALA A 310 -9.28 -27.12 -2.05
CA ALA A 310 -8.18 -27.32 -2.97
C ALA A 310 -7.85 -28.80 -3.19
N LYS A 311 -7.84 -29.60 -2.11
CA LYS A 311 -7.68 -31.06 -2.18
C LYS A 311 -8.79 -31.73 -3.00
N LYS A 312 -10.06 -31.24 -2.90
CA LYS A 312 -11.19 -31.77 -3.69
C LYS A 312 -11.07 -31.48 -5.20
N ILE A 313 -10.47 -30.36 -5.56
CA ILE A 313 -10.23 -30.00 -6.97
C ILE A 313 -9.20 -30.93 -7.58
N GLY A 314 -8.17 -31.32 -6.84
CA GLY A 314 -7.15 -32.27 -7.22
C GLY A 314 -6.23 -31.81 -8.38
N GLY A 315 -4.95 -32.18 -8.31
CA GLY A 315 -4.00 -31.95 -9.40
C GLY A 315 -3.60 -30.48 -9.67
N ALA A 316 -3.89 -29.55 -8.74
CA ALA A 316 -3.32 -28.23 -8.80
C ALA A 316 -1.85 -28.25 -8.35
N ASN A 317 -0.99 -27.71 -9.21
CA ASN A 317 0.46 -27.72 -8.98
C ASN A 317 0.98 -26.40 -8.41
N TYR A 318 0.21 -25.30 -8.55
CA TYR A 318 0.63 -23.97 -8.12
C TYR A 318 -0.52 -23.22 -7.43
N LEU A 319 -0.14 -22.40 -6.45
CA LEU A 319 -1.04 -21.47 -5.77
C LEU A 319 -0.81 -20.06 -6.31
N VAL A 320 -1.90 -19.40 -6.75
CA VAL A 320 -1.87 -18.01 -7.19
C VAL A 320 -2.16 -17.11 -5.98
N GLN A 321 -1.30 -16.14 -5.74
CA GLN A 321 -1.45 -15.15 -4.67
C GLN A 321 -1.40 -13.73 -5.22
N GLY A 322 -2.18 -12.83 -4.60
CA GLY A 322 -2.26 -11.41 -4.92
C GLY A 322 -1.23 -10.57 -4.14
N THR A 323 -0.06 -11.11 -3.81
CA THR A 323 1.04 -10.40 -3.16
C THR A 323 1.46 -9.18 -3.97
N ILE A 324 1.60 -8.02 -3.33
CA ILE A 324 2.02 -6.77 -3.96
C ILE A 324 3.39 -6.32 -3.44
N TYR A 325 4.00 -5.32 -4.09
CA TYR A 325 5.38 -4.91 -3.82
C TYR A 325 5.64 -4.49 -2.36
N PRO A 326 4.77 -3.72 -1.69
CA PRO A 326 4.93 -3.43 -0.27
C PRO A 326 5.01 -4.66 0.63
N ASP A 327 4.19 -5.70 0.36
CA ASP A 327 4.20 -6.95 1.13
C ASP A 327 5.57 -7.66 1.02
N VAL A 328 6.19 -7.62 -0.16
CA VAL A 328 7.51 -8.22 -0.42
C VAL A 328 8.60 -7.50 0.37
N ILE A 329 8.57 -6.17 0.38
CA ILE A 329 9.59 -5.37 1.10
C ILE A 329 9.45 -5.55 2.61
N GLU A 330 8.22 -5.54 3.13
CA GLU A 330 7.97 -5.76 4.56
C GLU A 330 8.41 -7.15 5.02
N SER A 331 8.15 -8.18 4.22
CA SER A 331 8.57 -9.56 4.55
C SER A 331 10.09 -9.77 4.50
N GLY A 332 10.82 -9.02 3.67
CA GLY A 332 12.29 -9.05 3.59
C GLY A 332 12.99 -8.42 4.80
N LYS A 333 12.35 -7.47 5.48
CA LYS A 333 12.87 -6.83 6.70
C LYS A 333 12.75 -7.71 7.96
N ASP A 334 11.88 -8.70 7.95
CA ASP A 334 11.53 -9.53 9.12
C ASP A 334 12.21 -10.91 9.12
N LYS A 335 13.52 -10.99 8.84
CA LYS A 335 14.29 -12.19 9.21
C LYS A 335 14.34 -12.44 10.72
N ALA A 336 13.78 -11.57 11.53
CA ALA A 336 13.84 -11.60 13.00
C ALA A 336 12.49 -11.53 13.75
N SER A 337 11.33 -11.40 13.09
CA SER A 337 10.06 -11.41 13.81
C SER A 337 8.93 -12.10 13.03
N VAL A 338 8.65 -13.33 13.46
CA VAL A 338 7.43 -14.08 13.12
C VAL A 338 6.25 -13.42 13.84
N ILE A 339 5.78 -12.26 13.42
CA ILE A 339 4.50 -11.69 13.87
C ILE A 339 3.98 -10.70 12.82
N LYS A 340 3.40 -11.20 11.73
CA LYS A 340 2.28 -10.55 11.05
C LYS A 340 1.45 -11.61 10.33
N SER A 341 0.52 -12.18 11.06
CA SER A 341 -0.41 -13.23 10.63
C SER A 341 -1.61 -12.71 9.80
N HIS A 342 -1.54 -11.53 9.19
CA HIS A 342 -2.76 -10.91 8.66
C HIS A 342 -2.76 -10.52 7.19
N HIS A 343 -1.63 -10.59 6.49
CA HIS A 343 -1.59 -10.36 5.04
C HIS A 343 -0.71 -11.40 4.35
N ASN A 344 -1.34 -12.40 3.76
CA ASN A 344 -0.90 -13.24 2.63
C ASN A 344 0.58 -13.68 2.51
N VAL A 345 1.36 -13.70 3.56
CA VAL A 345 2.74 -14.21 3.56
C VAL A 345 2.84 -15.45 4.47
N GLY A 346 1.78 -16.25 4.48
CA GLY A 346 1.86 -17.64 4.92
C GLY A 346 2.51 -18.43 3.79
N GLY A 347 3.53 -19.23 4.10
CA GLY A 347 4.12 -20.16 3.16
C GLY A 347 3.06 -21.07 2.52
N LEU A 348 3.48 -21.87 1.57
CA LEU A 348 2.63 -22.94 1.04
C LEU A 348 1.98 -23.72 2.20
N PRO A 349 0.68 -24.03 2.14
CA PRO A 349 0.07 -24.92 3.12
C PRO A 349 0.92 -26.18 3.30
N GLU A 350 1.31 -26.46 4.53
CA GLU A 350 2.30 -27.55 4.83
C GLU A 350 1.85 -28.92 4.33
N ASP A 351 0.54 -29.12 4.21
CA ASP A 351 -0.08 -30.38 3.79
C ASP A 351 -0.38 -30.50 2.28
N MET A 352 0.05 -29.52 1.47
CA MET A 352 -0.21 -29.52 0.03
C MET A 352 1.09 -29.51 -0.77
N ASP A 353 1.25 -30.49 -1.67
CA ASP A 353 2.40 -30.63 -2.57
C ASP A 353 2.33 -29.63 -3.74
N PHE A 354 2.29 -28.32 -3.45
CA PHE A 354 2.45 -27.30 -4.48
C PHE A 354 3.91 -27.22 -4.93
N LYS A 355 4.12 -27.14 -6.24
CA LYS A 355 5.44 -26.91 -6.83
C LYS A 355 5.94 -25.46 -6.55
N GLY A 356 5.03 -24.54 -6.26
CA GLY A 356 5.40 -23.15 -5.96
C GLY A 356 4.22 -22.18 -5.98
N LEU A 357 4.57 -20.89 -5.80
CA LEU A 357 3.67 -19.75 -5.85
C LEU A 357 3.74 -19.04 -7.19
N VAL A 358 2.61 -18.49 -7.62
CA VAL A 358 2.50 -17.58 -8.77
C VAL A 358 1.97 -16.24 -8.28
N GLU A 359 2.83 -15.23 -8.29
CA GLU A 359 2.57 -13.91 -7.72
C GLU A 359 2.67 -12.82 -8.81
N PRO A 360 1.67 -12.69 -9.67
CA PRO A 360 1.75 -11.81 -10.83
C PRO A 360 1.84 -10.32 -10.51
N LEU A 361 1.50 -9.92 -9.28
CA LEU A 361 1.46 -8.54 -8.82
C LEU A 361 2.65 -8.15 -7.92
N ARG A 362 3.59 -9.07 -7.69
CA ARG A 362 4.70 -8.93 -6.75
C ARG A 362 5.55 -7.66 -6.95
N LEU A 363 5.60 -7.15 -8.16
CA LEU A 363 6.37 -5.94 -8.51
C LEU A 363 5.56 -4.65 -8.46
N LEU A 364 4.26 -4.69 -8.14
CA LEU A 364 3.35 -3.56 -8.29
C LEU A 364 2.94 -2.95 -6.96
N PHE A 365 2.86 -1.62 -6.93
CA PHE A 365 2.15 -0.89 -5.88
C PHE A 365 0.63 -1.00 -6.06
N LYS A 366 -0.12 -0.65 -5.03
CA LYS A 366 -1.59 -0.76 -5.01
C LYS A 366 -2.29 0.06 -6.11
N ASP A 367 -1.80 1.24 -6.40
CA ASP A 367 -2.30 2.10 -7.48
C ASP A 367 -1.98 1.53 -8.87
N GLU A 368 -0.80 0.91 -9.04
CA GLU A 368 -0.44 0.20 -10.26
C GLU A 368 -1.32 -1.05 -10.46
N VAL A 369 -1.63 -1.79 -9.38
CA VAL A 369 -2.58 -2.92 -9.44
C VAL A 369 -3.97 -2.46 -9.89
N ARG A 370 -4.44 -1.31 -9.41
CA ARG A 370 -5.71 -0.73 -9.84
C ARG A 370 -5.69 -0.36 -11.33
N ALA A 371 -4.66 0.37 -11.76
CA ALA A 371 -4.49 0.72 -13.17
C ALA A 371 -4.39 -0.54 -14.07
N LEU A 372 -3.67 -1.56 -13.63
CA LEU A 372 -3.57 -2.85 -14.30
C LEU A 372 -4.94 -3.56 -14.38
N GLY A 373 -5.70 -3.53 -13.28
CA GLY A 373 -7.05 -4.10 -13.22
C GLY A 373 -7.97 -3.50 -14.29
N GLU A 374 -7.98 -2.18 -14.46
CA GLU A 374 -8.74 -1.50 -15.49
C GLU A 374 -8.28 -1.90 -16.91
N GLU A 375 -6.97 -1.95 -17.16
CA GLU A 375 -6.40 -2.37 -18.46
C GLU A 375 -6.77 -3.80 -18.86
N ILE A 376 -6.91 -4.70 -17.91
CA ILE A 376 -7.29 -6.09 -18.19
C ILE A 376 -8.80 -6.34 -18.15
N GLY A 377 -9.60 -5.30 -17.88
CA GLY A 377 -11.07 -5.33 -17.95
C GLY A 377 -11.76 -5.71 -16.64
N VAL A 378 -11.09 -5.61 -15.49
CA VAL A 378 -11.77 -5.72 -14.19
C VAL A 378 -12.67 -4.50 -14.01
N PRO A 379 -13.96 -4.65 -13.64
CA PRO A 379 -14.88 -3.53 -13.52
C PRO A 379 -14.39 -2.46 -12.53
N HIS A 380 -14.60 -1.18 -12.86
CA HIS A 380 -14.18 -0.02 -12.08
C HIS A 380 -14.62 -0.11 -10.61
N ASP A 381 -15.87 -0.45 -10.34
CA ASP A 381 -16.43 -0.59 -8.98
C ASP A 381 -15.71 -1.69 -8.15
N MET A 382 -15.08 -2.68 -8.79
CA MET A 382 -14.25 -3.70 -8.11
C MET A 382 -12.83 -3.21 -7.91
N VAL A 383 -12.25 -2.54 -8.89
CA VAL A 383 -10.88 -1.99 -8.83
C VAL A 383 -10.76 -0.91 -7.74
N TRP A 384 -11.74 -0.01 -7.68
CA TRP A 384 -11.77 1.11 -6.73
C TRP A 384 -12.55 0.82 -5.46
N ARG A 385 -12.88 -0.45 -5.24
CA ARG A 385 -13.53 -0.89 -4.02
C ARG A 385 -12.69 -0.51 -2.80
N GLN A 386 -13.37 -0.03 -1.78
CA GLN A 386 -12.74 0.27 -0.49
C GLN A 386 -12.12 -0.97 0.13
N PRO A 387 -11.03 -0.83 0.91
CA PRO A 387 -10.50 -1.91 1.72
C PRO A 387 -11.61 -2.55 2.56
N PHE A 388 -11.63 -3.88 2.59
CA PHE A 388 -12.47 -4.66 3.49
C PHE A 388 -11.58 -5.63 4.24
N PRO A 389 -11.62 -5.63 5.57
CA PRO A 389 -10.69 -6.42 6.37
C PRO A 389 -10.94 -7.92 6.18
N GLY A 390 -9.88 -8.74 6.28
CA GLY A 390 -9.97 -10.19 6.19
C GLY A 390 -11.00 -10.82 7.16
N PRO A 391 -11.08 -10.37 8.43
CA PRO A 391 -12.11 -10.82 9.37
C PRO A 391 -13.53 -10.34 9.04
N GLY A 392 -13.72 -9.55 7.99
CA GLY A 392 -15.02 -9.06 7.57
C GLY A 392 -15.70 -8.18 8.63
N LEU A 393 -17.00 -8.37 8.79
CA LEU A 393 -17.81 -7.63 9.76
C LEU A 393 -17.57 -8.05 11.21
N ALA A 394 -16.79 -9.11 11.48
CA ALA A 394 -16.49 -9.54 12.84
C ALA A 394 -15.84 -8.45 13.71
N ILE A 395 -14.98 -7.64 13.11
CA ILE A 395 -14.29 -6.53 13.80
C ILE A 395 -15.07 -5.20 13.75
N ARG A 396 -16.31 -5.25 13.28
CA ARG A 396 -17.28 -4.13 13.29
C ARG A 396 -18.47 -4.40 14.20
N VAL A 397 -18.40 -5.49 14.94
CA VAL A 397 -19.32 -5.84 16.02
C VAL A 397 -18.51 -5.92 17.32
N ILE A 398 -18.64 -4.88 18.15
CA ILE A 398 -17.91 -4.83 19.44
C ILE A 398 -18.46 -5.90 20.37
N GLY A 399 -17.56 -6.79 20.85
CA GLY A 399 -17.93 -7.94 21.67
C GLY A 399 -18.30 -9.18 20.85
N ASP A 400 -19.10 -10.09 21.42
CA ASP A 400 -19.50 -11.36 20.79
C ASP A 400 -20.37 -11.15 19.54
N ILE A 401 -20.28 -12.06 18.59
CA ILE A 401 -20.98 -12.00 17.31
C ILE A 401 -22.28 -12.77 17.38
N THR A 402 -23.38 -12.13 16.93
CA THR A 402 -24.67 -12.76 16.74
C THR A 402 -25.27 -12.39 15.39
N GLU A 403 -26.20 -13.21 14.88
CA GLU A 403 -26.88 -12.94 13.61
C GLU A 403 -27.61 -11.58 13.61
N ASP A 404 -28.25 -11.19 14.73
CA ASP A 404 -28.94 -9.91 14.83
C ASP A 404 -27.98 -8.71 14.78
N LYS A 405 -26.84 -8.79 15.48
CA LYS A 405 -25.81 -7.75 15.41
C LYS A 405 -25.21 -7.62 14.01
N LEU A 406 -24.95 -8.75 13.33
CA LEU A 406 -24.49 -8.76 11.94
C LEU A 406 -25.55 -8.19 11.00
N ARG A 407 -26.82 -8.50 11.20
CA ARG A 407 -27.93 -7.92 10.44
C ARG A 407 -27.91 -6.39 10.56
N ILE A 408 -27.82 -5.86 11.78
CA ILE A 408 -27.78 -4.42 12.02
C ILE A 408 -26.60 -3.77 11.30
N VAL A 409 -25.39 -4.33 11.43
CA VAL A 409 -24.20 -3.78 10.73
C VAL A 409 -24.37 -3.85 9.22
N ARG A 410 -24.87 -4.95 8.67
CA ARG A 410 -25.09 -5.10 7.21
C ARG A 410 -26.07 -4.08 6.68
N GLU A 411 -27.19 -3.86 7.37
CA GLU A 411 -28.23 -2.90 6.94
C GLU A 411 -27.73 -1.46 7.06
N THR A 412 -27.11 -1.10 8.18
CA THR A 412 -26.59 0.25 8.39
C THR A 412 -25.40 0.58 7.46
N ASP A 413 -24.50 -0.39 7.20
CA ASP A 413 -23.39 -0.24 6.25
C ASP A 413 -23.91 -0.09 4.80
N ALA A 414 -24.97 -0.82 4.44
CA ALA A 414 -25.59 -0.69 3.12
C ALA A 414 -26.19 0.72 2.92
N ILE A 415 -26.91 1.26 3.90
CA ILE A 415 -27.42 2.62 3.88
C ILE A 415 -26.29 3.63 3.78
N LEU A 416 -25.22 3.47 4.57
CA LEU A 416 -24.07 4.37 4.53
C LEU A 416 -23.43 4.39 3.13
N ARG A 417 -23.19 3.24 2.54
CA ARG A 417 -22.57 3.13 1.20
C ARG A 417 -23.45 3.74 0.12
N GLU A 418 -24.74 3.49 0.16
CA GLU A 418 -25.70 4.07 -0.77
C GLU A 418 -25.69 5.61 -0.71
N GLU A 419 -25.81 6.18 0.49
CA GLU A 419 -25.87 7.62 0.65
C GLU A 419 -24.54 8.33 0.35
N VAL A 420 -23.41 7.76 0.73
CA VAL A 420 -22.10 8.29 0.35
C VAL A 420 -21.93 8.33 -1.17
N LYS A 421 -22.41 7.30 -1.88
CA LYS A 421 -22.41 7.25 -3.34
C LYS A 421 -23.35 8.30 -3.94
N ASN A 422 -24.56 8.44 -3.39
CA ASN A 422 -25.54 9.45 -3.84
C ASN A 422 -25.04 10.89 -3.68
N PHE A 423 -24.18 11.14 -2.70
CA PHE A 423 -23.51 12.44 -2.49
C PHE A 423 -22.21 12.61 -3.31
N GLY A 424 -21.81 11.63 -4.12
CA GLY A 424 -20.59 11.69 -4.95
C GLY A 424 -19.30 11.72 -4.12
N LEU A 425 -19.28 11.09 -2.95
CA LEU A 425 -18.16 11.08 -2.01
C LEU A 425 -17.41 9.74 -1.97
N ASN A 426 -17.90 8.71 -2.65
CA ASN A 426 -17.35 7.36 -2.62
C ASN A 426 -15.88 7.24 -3.05
N GLU A 427 -15.39 8.12 -3.92
CA GLU A 427 -13.99 8.16 -4.37
C GLU A 427 -13.13 9.15 -3.60
N LYS A 428 -13.77 10.07 -2.84
CA LYS A 428 -13.07 11.09 -2.03
C LYS A 428 -12.75 10.61 -0.63
N ILE A 429 -13.49 9.62 -0.13
CA ILE A 429 -13.33 9.05 1.20
C ILE A 429 -12.57 7.72 1.06
N TRP A 430 -11.46 7.60 1.78
CA TRP A 430 -10.61 6.41 1.72
C TRP A 430 -11.33 5.14 2.17
N GLN A 431 -11.99 5.21 3.35
CA GLN A 431 -12.75 4.11 3.93
C GLN A 431 -13.89 4.66 4.78
N TYR A 432 -15.04 4.00 4.72
CA TYR A 432 -16.20 4.30 5.55
C TYR A 432 -17.01 3.03 5.83
N PHE A 433 -17.53 2.94 7.05
CA PHE A 433 -18.27 1.78 7.55
C PHE A 433 -19.07 2.12 8.79
N THR A 434 -19.92 1.19 9.22
CA THR A 434 -20.64 1.27 10.48
C THR A 434 -20.14 0.23 11.49
N VAL A 435 -20.20 0.55 12.77
CA VAL A 435 -19.81 -0.31 13.89
C VAL A 435 -20.99 -0.45 14.83
N TRP A 436 -21.37 -1.69 15.13
CA TRP A 436 -22.33 -1.99 16.18
C TRP A 436 -21.64 -1.90 17.55
N THR A 437 -22.28 -1.19 18.49
CA THR A 437 -21.79 -1.09 19.87
C THR A 437 -22.76 -1.72 20.87
N PRO A 438 -22.29 -2.28 22.00
CA PRO A 438 -23.13 -2.83 23.04
C PRO A 438 -23.86 -1.77 23.87
N ILE A 439 -23.64 -0.47 23.57
CA ILE A 439 -24.21 0.66 24.28
C ILE A 439 -25.69 0.80 23.90
N LYS A 440 -26.56 0.77 24.89
CA LYS A 440 -27.99 1.07 24.73
C LYS A 440 -28.32 2.47 25.22
N THR A 441 -29.16 3.17 24.47
CA THR A 441 -29.60 4.51 24.83
C THR A 441 -31.11 4.63 24.85
N VAL A 442 -31.59 5.53 25.68
CA VAL A 442 -33.02 5.88 25.74
C VAL A 442 -33.41 6.64 24.47
N GLY A 443 -34.47 6.23 23.83
CA GLY A 443 -35.12 6.90 22.73
C GLY A 443 -36.64 7.03 22.97
N VAL A 444 -37.30 7.78 22.11
CA VAL A 444 -38.78 7.86 22.05
C VAL A 444 -39.17 7.48 20.63
N LYS A 445 -39.89 6.37 20.47
CA LYS A 445 -40.43 5.92 19.19
C LYS A 445 -41.93 5.69 19.35
N GLY A 446 -42.77 6.39 18.58
CA GLY A 446 -44.22 6.23 18.62
C GLY A 446 -44.79 6.44 20.03
N ASP A 447 -44.40 7.54 20.71
CA ASP A 447 -44.83 7.92 22.07
C ASP A 447 -44.42 6.94 23.20
N ALA A 448 -43.62 5.91 22.88
CA ALA A 448 -43.12 4.93 23.86
C ALA A 448 -41.58 5.11 24.04
N ARG A 449 -41.08 4.81 25.24
CA ARG A 449 -39.64 4.72 25.48
C ARG A 449 -39.07 3.48 24.79
N SER A 450 -38.00 3.65 24.03
CA SER A 450 -37.21 2.56 23.46
C SER A 450 -35.82 2.51 24.08
N TYR A 451 -35.17 1.35 24.05
CA TYR A 451 -33.80 1.13 24.53
C TYR A 451 -33.06 0.34 23.45
N ASP A 452 -32.62 1.09 22.44
CA ASP A 452 -31.96 0.52 21.26
C ASP A 452 -30.45 0.81 21.29
N ASN A 453 -29.71 0.11 20.44
CA ASN A 453 -28.25 0.19 20.38
C ASN A 453 -27.78 1.50 19.69
N VAL A 454 -26.57 1.91 20.07
CA VAL A 454 -25.81 2.96 19.37
C VAL A 454 -25.03 2.30 18.25
N VAL A 455 -25.13 2.86 17.04
CA VAL A 455 -24.28 2.52 15.90
C VAL A 455 -23.34 3.69 15.63
N ALA A 456 -22.04 3.41 15.51
CA ALA A 456 -21.04 4.40 15.13
C ALA A 456 -20.83 4.38 13.62
N VAL A 457 -20.69 5.56 13.03
CA VAL A 457 -20.24 5.78 11.66
C VAL A 457 -18.78 6.19 11.72
N ARG A 458 -17.94 5.48 11.01
CA ARG A 458 -16.54 5.83 10.78
C ARG A 458 -16.35 6.16 9.31
N ALA A 459 -15.79 7.33 8.99
CA ALA A 459 -15.38 7.71 7.64
C ALA A 459 -14.06 8.47 7.73
N VAL A 460 -13.08 8.07 6.92
CA VAL A 460 -11.71 8.60 7.01
C VAL A 460 -11.14 8.93 5.63
N THR A 461 -10.30 9.95 5.58
CA THR A 461 -9.47 10.31 4.43
C THR A 461 -8.02 9.96 4.72
N SER A 462 -7.31 9.46 3.72
CA SER A 462 -5.89 9.12 3.81
C SER A 462 -5.29 9.03 2.41
N THR A 463 -3.97 9.12 2.33
CA THR A 463 -3.20 8.85 1.11
C THR A 463 -2.50 7.50 1.15
N ASP A 464 -2.14 7.01 2.34
CA ASP A 464 -1.27 5.85 2.53
C ASP A 464 -1.75 4.87 3.63
N ALA A 465 -2.88 5.18 4.29
CA ALA A 465 -3.41 4.48 5.47
C ALA A 465 -2.52 4.50 6.72
N MET A 466 -1.36 5.12 6.69
CA MET A 466 -0.47 5.27 7.87
C MET A 466 -0.99 6.38 8.77
N THR A 467 -1.36 7.50 8.18
CA THR A 467 -2.03 8.61 8.84
C THR A 467 -3.41 8.82 8.26
N VAL A 468 -4.42 9.01 9.11
CA VAL A 468 -5.79 9.29 8.66
C VAL A 468 -6.42 10.41 9.46
N GLU A 469 -7.30 11.15 8.80
CA GLU A 469 -8.18 12.13 9.41
C GLU A 469 -9.64 11.71 9.20
N ALA A 470 -10.51 12.11 10.13
CA ALA A 470 -11.94 11.92 9.94
C ALA A 470 -12.41 12.72 8.72
N ALA A 471 -13.18 12.09 7.84
CA ALA A 471 -13.72 12.76 6.66
C ALA A 471 -14.71 13.85 7.06
N ASN A 472 -14.62 15.02 6.43
CA ASN A 472 -15.60 16.10 6.64
C ASN A 472 -16.88 15.78 5.87
N LEU A 473 -17.81 15.05 6.50
CA LEU A 473 -19.11 14.72 5.90
C LEU A 473 -20.06 15.92 5.92
N PRO A 474 -20.77 16.22 4.83
CA PRO A 474 -21.83 17.23 4.82
C PRO A 474 -22.88 16.95 5.89
N TYR A 475 -23.36 17.99 6.57
CA TYR A 475 -24.36 17.84 7.63
C TYR A 475 -25.66 17.20 7.13
N GLU A 476 -26.06 17.51 5.91
CA GLU A 476 -27.25 16.93 5.27
C GLU A 476 -27.07 15.40 5.07
N LEU A 477 -25.88 14.94 4.72
CA LEU A 477 -25.59 13.52 4.63
C LEU A 477 -25.71 12.86 6.02
N MET A 478 -25.12 13.46 7.06
CA MET A 478 -25.20 12.93 8.43
C MET A 478 -26.65 12.87 8.93
N GLN A 479 -27.46 13.89 8.67
CA GLN A 479 -28.89 13.88 8.99
C GLN A 479 -29.64 12.77 8.25
N LYS A 480 -29.37 12.59 6.96
CA LYS A 480 -30.00 11.57 6.13
C LYS A 480 -29.64 10.16 6.61
N LEU A 481 -28.35 9.92 6.92
CA LEU A 481 -27.88 8.67 7.49
C LEU A 481 -28.58 8.35 8.82
N SER A 482 -28.63 9.33 9.74
CA SER A 482 -29.30 9.15 11.02
C SER A 482 -30.79 8.84 10.85
N ASN A 483 -31.49 9.57 10.01
CA ASN A 483 -32.92 9.34 9.76
C ASN A 483 -33.18 7.97 9.14
N ARG A 484 -32.44 7.60 8.11
CA ARG A 484 -32.63 6.30 7.44
C ARG A 484 -32.28 5.13 8.35
N MET A 485 -31.12 5.14 9.02
CA MET A 485 -30.66 4.03 9.86
C MET A 485 -31.61 3.78 11.05
N ILE A 486 -32.14 4.85 11.69
CA ILE A 486 -33.06 4.71 12.81
C ILE A 486 -34.44 4.21 12.38
N ASN A 487 -34.92 4.63 11.19
CA ASN A 487 -36.26 4.28 10.71
C ASN A 487 -36.30 2.94 9.96
N GLU A 488 -35.22 2.60 9.23
CA GLU A 488 -35.18 1.41 8.36
C GLU A 488 -34.57 0.18 9.06
N VAL A 489 -33.78 0.38 10.15
CA VAL A 489 -33.07 -0.74 10.81
C VAL A 489 -33.55 -0.90 12.25
N GLU A 490 -34.24 -1.99 12.50
CA GLU A 490 -34.70 -2.36 13.86
C GLU A 490 -33.51 -2.61 14.79
N GLY A 491 -33.61 -2.09 16.05
CA GLY A 491 -32.56 -2.20 17.06
C GLY A 491 -31.56 -1.05 17.06
N VAL A 492 -31.71 -0.07 16.16
CA VAL A 492 -30.87 1.13 16.10
C VAL A 492 -31.61 2.32 16.74
N GLY A 493 -31.04 2.90 17.81
CA GLY A 493 -31.64 4.02 18.53
C GLY A 493 -30.87 5.33 18.41
N ARG A 494 -29.59 5.26 18.09
CA ARG A 494 -28.72 6.45 17.99
C ARG A 494 -27.57 6.22 17.04
N ILE A 495 -27.24 7.25 16.27
CA ILE A 495 -26.06 7.29 15.39
C ILE A 495 -25.05 8.28 15.98
N VAL A 496 -23.78 7.88 16.03
CA VAL A 496 -22.64 8.72 16.40
C VAL A 496 -21.62 8.73 15.28
N TYR A 497 -20.84 9.79 15.13
CA TYR A 497 -19.77 9.91 14.16
C TYR A 497 -18.41 9.95 14.87
N ASP A 498 -17.50 9.05 14.49
CA ASP A 498 -16.16 8.97 15.05
C ASP A 498 -15.23 9.94 14.30
N ILE A 499 -14.74 10.96 15.02
CA ILE A 499 -13.86 12.02 14.51
C ILE A 499 -12.39 11.82 14.88
N THR A 500 -12.03 10.66 15.40
CA THR A 500 -10.68 10.38 15.89
C THR A 500 -9.70 10.20 14.72
N SER A 501 -8.54 10.86 14.78
CA SER A 501 -7.44 10.69 13.82
C SER A 501 -6.61 9.43 14.11
N LYS A 502 -5.83 8.98 13.14
CA LYS A 502 -4.77 7.97 13.32
C LYS A 502 -3.41 8.63 13.03
N PRO A 503 -2.44 8.63 13.96
CA PRO A 503 -2.62 8.31 15.37
C PRO A 503 -3.52 9.33 16.11
N PRO A 504 -4.02 9.12 17.36
CA PRO A 504 -3.75 7.95 18.21
C PRO A 504 -4.69 6.76 17.99
N GLY A 505 -5.80 6.94 17.31
CA GLY A 505 -6.73 5.85 17.01
C GLY A 505 -6.24 4.94 15.87
N THR A 506 -7.06 3.93 15.55
CA THR A 506 -6.91 3.08 14.36
C THR A 506 -8.01 3.38 13.36
N ILE A 507 -7.98 2.79 12.16
CA ILE A 507 -9.08 2.91 11.20
C ILE A 507 -10.25 2.06 11.68
N GLU A 508 -10.05 0.75 11.83
CA GLU A 508 -11.05 -0.18 12.40
C GLU A 508 -11.11 -0.01 13.93
N TRP A 509 -12.21 -0.36 14.55
CA TRP A 509 -12.42 -0.23 16.01
C TRP A 509 -11.93 -1.45 16.80
N GLU A 510 -11.90 -2.65 16.17
CA GLU A 510 -11.33 -3.87 16.72
C GLU A 510 -10.23 -4.46 15.84
#